data_7d459dcd986e3a6de87f5f9337960075
#
_entry.id   7d459dcd986e3a6de87f5f9337960075
#
_cell.length_a   1.000
_cell.length_b   1.000
_cell.length_c   1.000
_cell.angle_alpha   90.00
_cell.angle_beta   90.00
_cell.angle_gamma   90.00
#
_symmetry.space_group_name_H-M   'P 1'
#
loop_
_entity.id
_entity.type
_entity.pdbx_description
1 polymer ?
#
loop_
_entity_poly.entity_id
_entity_poly.type
_entity_poly.pdbx_seq_one_letter_code
_entity_poly.pdbx_strand_id
1 'polypeptide(L)'
;MTDITRFKAIFSGLDIAYGTYKIEGSRGDGKQAGKAVVVRKPPTDDLWEKHLEGVEPSLGIIPIRAHNTCIWGYIDIDQYPLDHLGLVTKIRKLNLPLVVCRSKSGGAHAFLFTKEPVSAAMMQNCLQACAALLGESGREIFPKQSEILVDRGDTGNFLNLPYFAGDNGMRYAINDEGAAATLEEFYELHNKFVQDGIPEINPPKEADHPAPDGPPCLQALCTQGFPEGTRNNGLFNIGIYLKKANPHDWDTKLMEYNNKYFHPPLGLQELQIIVKQLTKKDYLYKCKDAPINSFCNSSLCRTRKHGIGANGPDSPSLASLSKYASEPPIWFIDVNGKRMELDTDSLYNQNLFQKACVEKINLLPPTLRKQDWETALNALLREMVESEQIQEAPEDTSITGRFNDLLEEFTTHLQQAMDRDEILMGRPFTDDVEAKTYFRFKDLETHLKRNNFLGMAPGRMAQRVRDLGGEPITLYLKGRQTRCWRIPKFERQDAPFDTPEQNKVSPF
;
A
#
# COMPACT_ATOMS: atom_id res chain seq x y z
N MET A 1 -28.35 9.76 -14.67
CA MET A 1 -27.51 9.24 -13.57
C MET A 1 -27.19 10.40 -12.67
N THR A 2 -27.26 10.22 -11.35
CA THR A 2 -26.76 11.25 -10.43
C THR A 2 -25.24 11.37 -10.58
N ASP A 3 -24.66 12.55 -10.30
CA ASP A 3 -23.20 12.77 -10.41
C ASP A 3 -22.38 11.73 -9.63
N ILE A 4 -22.87 11.34 -8.47
CA ILE A 4 -22.27 10.30 -7.62
C ILE A 4 -22.21 8.95 -8.32
N THR A 5 -23.30 8.52 -8.97
CA THR A 5 -23.36 7.23 -9.68
C THR A 5 -22.33 7.17 -10.81
N ARG A 6 -22.14 8.30 -11.51
CA ARG A 6 -21.15 8.41 -12.59
C ARG A 6 -19.73 8.41 -12.06
N PHE A 7 -19.44 9.19 -11.01
CA PHE A 7 -18.13 9.24 -10.37
C PHE A 7 -17.71 7.88 -9.81
N LYS A 8 -18.62 7.22 -9.08
CA LYS A 8 -18.45 5.86 -8.56
C LYS A 8 -18.15 4.84 -9.67
N ALA A 9 -18.84 4.91 -10.80
CA ALA A 9 -18.60 4.02 -11.93
C ALA A 9 -17.19 4.19 -12.52
N ILE A 10 -16.73 5.43 -12.69
CA ILE A 10 -15.39 5.77 -13.22
C ILE A 10 -14.29 5.25 -12.32
N PHE A 11 -14.39 5.46 -11.01
CA PHE A 11 -13.36 5.06 -10.03
C PHE A 11 -13.67 3.73 -9.33
N SER A 12 -14.48 2.89 -9.93
CA SER A 12 -14.74 1.54 -9.39
C SER A 12 -13.44 0.74 -9.27
N GLY A 13 -13.22 0.13 -8.11
CA GLY A 13 -12.04 -0.66 -7.79
C GLY A 13 -12.37 -1.88 -6.94
N LEU A 14 -11.55 -2.18 -5.93
CA LEU A 14 -11.81 -3.27 -4.98
C LEU A 14 -13.08 -2.96 -4.17
N ASP A 15 -14.00 -3.90 -4.12
CA ASP A 15 -15.32 -3.75 -3.51
C ASP A 15 -15.40 -4.20 -2.04
N ILE A 16 -14.34 -4.83 -1.53
CA ILE A 16 -14.27 -5.34 -0.14
C ILE A 16 -13.43 -4.45 0.79
N ALA A 17 -12.77 -3.44 0.24
CA ALA A 17 -11.95 -2.52 1.02
C ALA A 17 -11.82 -1.17 0.32
N TYR A 18 -11.61 -0.12 1.10
CA TYR A 18 -11.34 1.23 0.62
C TYR A 18 -10.33 1.93 1.52
N GLY A 19 -9.77 3.03 1.05
CA GLY A 19 -8.90 3.88 1.84
C GLY A 19 -9.63 5.10 2.39
N THR A 20 -9.16 5.60 3.53
CA THR A 20 -9.52 6.93 4.05
C THR A 20 -8.27 7.71 4.35
N TYR A 21 -8.36 9.03 4.16
CA TYR A 21 -7.28 9.94 4.52
C TYR A 21 -7.84 11.11 5.33
N LYS A 22 -7.28 11.31 6.53
CA LYS A 22 -7.62 12.41 7.42
C LYS A 22 -6.41 13.30 7.64
N ILE A 23 -6.58 14.62 7.54
CA ILE A 23 -5.52 15.59 7.81
C ILE A 23 -5.36 15.74 9.32
N GLU A 24 -4.14 15.53 9.85
CA GLU A 24 -3.81 15.67 11.28
C GLU A 24 -2.92 16.89 11.60
N GLY A 25 -2.52 17.67 10.57
CA GLY A 25 -1.68 18.85 10.73
C GLY A 25 -0.74 19.14 9.55
N SER A 26 0.20 20.05 9.70
CA SER A 26 1.26 20.31 8.72
C SER A 26 2.62 19.83 9.24
N ARG A 27 3.41 19.18 8.38
CA ARG A 27 4.82 18.88 8.66
C ARG A 27 5.66 20.13 8.44
N GLY A 28 6.81 20.25 9.15
CA GLY A 28 7.71 21.40 9.06
C GLY A 28 8.34 21.65 7.68
N ASP A 29 8.13 20.76 6.71
CA ASP A 29 8.53 20.87 5.29
C ASP A 29 7.41 21.41 4.38
N GLY A 30 6.30 21.88 4.95
CA GLY A 30 5.14 22.43 4.22
C GLY A 30 4.19 21.36 3.68
N LYS A 31 4.45 20.06 3.87
CA LYS A 31 3.54 18.98 3.52
C LYS A 31 2.49 18.77 4.59
N GLN A 32 1.25 18.50 4.18
CA GLN A 32 0.18 18.14 5.11
C GLN A 32 0.47 16.77 5.70
N ALA A 33 0.55 16.68 7.03
CA ALA A 33 0.57 15.42 7.74
C ALA A 33 -0.86 14.88 7.84
N GLY A 34 -1.07 13.62 7.52
CA GLY A 34 -2.36 12.99 7.65
C GLY A 34 -2.20 11.49 7.84
N LYS A 35 -3.24 10.87 8.36
CA LYS A 35 -3.31 9.43 8.58
C LYS A 35 -4.10 8.79 7.44
N ALA A 36 -3.45 7.89 6.69
CA ALA A 36 -4.10 7.02 5.72
C ALA A 36 -4.43 5.68 6.38
N VAL A 37 -5.64 5.19 6.16
CA VAL A 37 -6.12 3.92 6.74
C VAL A 37 -6.88 3.14 5.68
N VAL A 38 -6.59 1.84 5.56
CA VAL A 38 -7.40 0.92 4.76
C VAL A 38 -8.52 0.34 5.62
N VAL A 39 -9.75 0.56 5.20
CA VAL A 39 -10.96 0.03 5.85
C VAL A 39 -11.42 -1.20 5.07
N ARG A 40 -11.54 -2.35 5.74
CA ARG A 40 -11.94 -3.63 5.13
C ARG A 40 -13.46 -3.80 5.19
N LYS A 41 -14.15 -2.94 4.47
CA LYS A 41 -15.60 -2.97 4.26
C LYS A 41 -15.88 -2.43 2.85
N PRO A 42 -16.97 -2.80 2.21
CA PRO A 42 -17.40 -2.16 0.97
C PRO A 42 -17.57 -0.65 1.15
N PRO A 43 -17.09 0.18 0.20
CA PRO A 43 -17.36 1.60 0.22
C PRO A 43 -18.86 1.86 0.01
N THR A 44 -19.50 2.55 0.96
CA THR A 44 -20.94 2.90 0.90
C THR A 44 -21.18 4.13 0.03
N ASP A 45 -22.41 4.31 -0.47
CA ASP A 45 -22.76 5.49 -1.28
C ASP A 45 -22.58 6.80 -0.49
N ASP A 46 -22.86 6.80 0.81
CA ASP A 46 -22.62 7.91 1.73
C ASP A 46 -21.14 8.39 1.74
N LEU A 47 -20.18 7.48 1.60
CA LEU A 47 -18.77 7.86 1.53
C LEU A 47 -18.41 8.61 0.25
N TRP A 48 -19.04 8.24 -0.88
CA TRP A 48 -18.87 8.93 -2.15
C TRP A 48 -19.53 10.32 -2.12
N GLU A 49 -20.71 10.45 -1.50
CA GLU A 49 -21.38 11.73 -1.28
C GLU A 49 -20.52 12.66 -0.45
N LYS A 50 -20.10 12.19 0.73
CA LYS A 50 -19.24 12.95 1.65
C LYS A 50 -17.93 13.38 1.00
N HIS A 51 -17.35 12.54 0.15
CA HIS A 51 -16.13 12.89 -0.57
C HIS A 51 -16.34 14.09 -1.51
N LEU A 52 -17.40 14.08 -2.31
CA LEU A 52 -17.70 15.18 -3.24
C LEU A 52 -18.18 16.44 -2.50
N GLU A 53 -18.76 16.29 -1.32
CA GLU A 53 -19.16 17.41 -0.44
C GLU A 53 -17.98 17.99 0.36
N GLY A 54 -16.82 17.31 0.39
CA GLY A 54 -15.65 17.74 1.15
C GLY A 54 -15.70 17.43 2.64
N VAL A 55 -16.51 16.43 3.04
CA VAL A 55 -16.60 15.97 4.43
C VAL A 55 -15.51 14.96 4.70
N GLU A 56 -14.63 15.24 5.66
CA GLU A 56 -13.55 14.33 6.08
C GLU A 56 -14.08 13.06 6.81
N PRO A 57 -13.38 11.94 6.66
CA PRO A 57 -12.15 11.70 5.90
C PRO A 57 -12.40 11.59 4.38
N SER A 58 -11.40 12.00 3.57
CA SER A 58 -11.51 11.84 2.12
C SER A 58 -11.46 10.35 1.74
N LEU A 59 -12.23 9.98 0.69
CA LEU A 59 -12.29 8.61 0.17
C LEU A 59 -11.10 8.29 -0.72
N GLY A 60 -10.56 7.10 -0.53
CA GLY A 60 -9.57 6.48 -1.42
C GLY A 60 -10.08 5.14 -1.95
N ILE A 61 -9.78 4.84 -3.20
CA ILE A 61 -10.16 3.57 -3.83
C ILE A 61 -8.92 2.80 -4.28
N ILE A 62 -8.98 1.50 -4.10
CA ILE A 62 -7.95 0.55 -4.53
C ILE A 62 -8.25 0.16 -5.98
N PRO A 63 -7.40 0.51 -6.96
CA PRO A 63 -7.72 0.29 -8.38
C PRO A 63 -7.78 -1.19 -8.77
N ILE A 64 -6.94 -2.04 -8.19
CA ILE A 64 -6.92 -3.47 -8.48
C ILE A 64 -8.07 -4.20 -7.79
N ARG A 65 -8.84 -4.98 -8.53
CA ARG A 65 -10.00 -5.76 -8.07
C ARG A 65 -9.60 -7.18 -7.66
N ALA A 66 -10.50 -7.91 -7.01
CA ALA A 66 -10.28 -9.27 -6.50
C ALA A 66 -9.74 -10.27 -7.55
N HIS A 67 -10.06 -10.09 -8.83
CA HIS A 67 -9.59 -10.95 -9.93
C HIS A 67 -8.35 -10.40 -10.64
N ASN A 68 -7.57 -9.55 -9.97
CA ASN A 68 -6.35 -8.93 -10.52
C ASN A 68 -6.61 -8.10 -11.78
N THR A 69 -7.79 -7.50 -11.87
CA THR A 69 -8.20 -6.61 -12.95
C THR A 69 -8.42 -5.19 -12.45
N CYS A 70 -8.41 -4.22 -13.35
CA CYS A 70 -8.75 -2.83 -13.06
C CYS A 70 -9.39 -2.18 -14.29
N ILE A 71 -10.13 -1.08 -14.09
CA ILE A 71 -10.66 -0.24 -15.18
C ILE A 71 -9.97 1.11 -15.22
N TRP A 72 -9.08 1.40 -14.31
CA TRP A 72 -8.25 2.58 -14.30
C TRP A 72 -6.92 2.30 -13.61
N GLY A 73 -5.93 3.07 -14.01
CA GLY A 73 -4.63 3.14 -13.38
C GLY A 73 -4.05 4.54 -13.61
N TYR A 74 -2.92 4.85 -13.03
CA TYR A 74 -2.30 6.18 -13.18
C TYR A 74 -0.79 6.15 -13.02
N ILE A 75 -0.15 7.19 -13.57
CA ILE A 75 1.25 7.52 -13.36
C ILE A 75 1.27 8.60 -12.27
N ASP A 76 2.01 8.38 -11.19
CA ASP A 76 2.19 9.36 -10.11
C ASP A 76 3.39 10.26 -10.41
N ILE A 77 3.13 11.54 -10.71
CA ILE A 77 4.15 12.52 -11.09
C ILE A 77 4.37 13.48 -9.91
N ASP A 78 5.22 13.04 -9.00
CA ASP A 78 5.65 13.81 -7.82
C ASP A 78 6.82 14.74 -8.17
N GLN A 79 6.51 15.88 -8.79
CA GLN A 79 7.47 16.93 -9.12
C GLN A 79 6.92 18.29 -8.68
N TYR A 80 7.78 19.11 -8.07
CA TYR A 80 7.38 20.39 -7.48
C TYR A 80 8.40 21.49 -7.81
N PRO A 81 8.01 22.64 -8.42
CA PRO A 81 6.71 22.86 -9.06
C PRO A 81 6.53 22.03 -10.35
N LEU A 82 5.29 21.69 -10.69
CA LEU A 82 4.95 20.98 -11.93
C LEU A 82 4.27 21.94 -12.91
N ASP A 83 4.75 21.93 -14.16
CA ASP A 83 4.07 22.61 -15.28
C ASP A 83 2.95 21.70 -15.82
N HIS A 84 1.75 21.86 -15.28
CA HIS A 84 0.58 21.06 -15.63
C HIS A 84 0.16 21.29 -17.11
N LEU A 85 0.23 22.53 -17.61
CA LEU A 85 -0.10 22.83 -19.00
C LEU A 85 0.90 22.15 -19.96
N GLY A 86 2.19 22.24 -19.66
CA GLY A 86 3.23 21.56 -20.43
C GLY A 86 3.04 20.05 -20.46
N LEU A 87 2.66 19.45 -19.34
CA LEU A 87 2.36 18.02 -19.24
C LEU A 87 1.16 17.64 -20.10
N VAL A 88 0.02 18.33 -19.97
CA VAL A 88 -1.19 18.08 -20.79
C VAL A 88 -0.89 18.26 -22.28
N THR A 89 -0.22 19.36 -22.66
CA THR A 89 0.18 19.63 -24.05
C THR A 89 1.04 18.48 -24.61
N LYS A 90 1.99 17.98 -23.83
CA LYS A 90 2.84 16.85 -24.22
C LYS A 90 2.04 15.56 -24.41
N ILE A 91 1.13 15.26 -23.49
CA ILE A 91 0.21 14.10 -23.57
C ILE A 91 -0.62 14.18 -24.86
N ARG A 92 -1.20 15.33 -25.18
CA ARG A 92 -2.00 15.54 -26.40
C ARG A 92 -1.16 15.40 -27.67
N LYS A 93 0.03 16.02 -27.67
CA LYS A 93 0.96 15.92 -28.81
C LYS A 93 1.39 14.48 -29.13
N LEU A 94 1.50 13.64 -28.10
CA LEU A 94 1.85 12.23 -28.23
C LEU A 94 0.62 11.32 -28.43
N ASN A 95 -0.57 11.89 -28.53
CA ASN A 95 -1.84 11.17 -28.63
C ASN A 95 -2.03 10.09 -27.55
N LEU A 96 -1.56 10.38 -26.33
CA LEU A 96 -1.75 9.47 -25.22
C LEU A 96 -3.14 9.66 -24.61
N PRO A 97 -3.91 8.59 -24.33
CA PRO A 97 -5.27 8.68 -23.80
C PRO A 97 -5.27 8.88 -22.29
N LEU A 98 -4.51 9.87 -21.82
CA LEU A 98 -4.37 10.14 -20.38
C LEU A 98 -5.15 11.39 -19.98
N VAL A 99 -5.82 11.32 -18.83
CA VAL A 99 -6.46 12.44 -18.14
C VAL A 99 -5.59 12.83 -16.95
N VAL A 100 -5.17 14.10 -16.90
CA VAL A 100 -4.31 14.61 -15.84
C VAL A 100 -5.16 15.21 -14.73
N CYS A 101 -4.99 14.74 -13.50
CA CYS A 101 -5.56 15.36 -12.30
C CYS A 101 -4.43 15.90 -11.40
N ARG A 102 -4.62 17.11 -10.89
CA ARG A 102 -3.73 17.69 -9.90
C ARG A 102 -3.81 16.91 -8.59
N SER A 103 -2.67 16.51 -8.03
CA SER A 103 -2.59 15.87 -6.72
C SER A 103 -2.71 16.90 -5.58
N LYS A 104 -2.97 16.45 -4.35
CA LYS A 104 -3.09 17.34 -3.18
C LYS A 104 -1.85 18.20 -2.93
N SER A 105 -0.67 17.68 -3.26
CA SER A 105 0.63 18.35 -3.04
C SER A 105 1.05 19.23 -4.22
N GLY A 106 0.28 19.28 -5.31
CA GLY A 106 0.58 20.07 -6.50
C GLY A 106 1.34 19.33 -7.62
N GLY A 107 1.62 18.04 -7.47
CA GLY A 107 2.01 17.14 -8.55
C GLY A 107 0.81 16.73 -9.40
N ALA A 108 0.90 15.63 -10.13
CA ALA A 108 -0.16 15.14 -10.98
C ALA A 108 -0.31 13.61 -10.95
N HIS A 109 -1.54 13.15 -11.10
CA HIS A 109 -1.88 11.78 -11.45
C HIS A 109 -2.36 11.76 -12.91
N ALA A 110 -1.64 11.08 -13.78
CA ALA A 110 -2.05 10.91 -15.18
C ALA A 110 -2.78 9.57 -15.33
N PHE A 111 -4.10 9.64 -15.43
CA PHE A 111 -4.99 8.48 -15.42
C PHE A 111 -5.19 7.91 -16.83
N LEU A 112 -5.17 6.58 -16.91
CA LEU A 112 -5.69 5.79 -18.03
C LEU A 112 -6.97 5.09 -17.57
N PHE A 113 -8.04 5.24 -18.35
CA PHE A 113 -9.34 4.61 -18.10
C PHE A 113 -9.68 3.62 -19.20
N THR A 114 -10.31 2.50 -18.83
CA THR A 114 -10.86 1.51 -19.76
C THR A 114 -12.33 1.25 -19.43
N LYS A 115 -13.16 0.99 -20.46
CA LYS A 115 -14.57 0.63 -20.28
C LYS A 115 -14.69 -0.76 -19.66
N GLU A 116 -13.93 -1.72 -20.20
CA GLU A 116 -13.90 -3.09 -19.73
C GLU A 116 -12.72 -3.34 -18.77
N PRO A 117 -12.91 -4.22 -17.80
CA PRO A 117 -11.82 -4.61 -16.91
C PRO A 117 -10.67 -5.26 -17.67
N VAL A 118 -9.45 -4.78 -17.43
CA VAL A 118 -8.21 -5.33 -17.99
C VAL A 118 -7.32 -5.88 -16.89
N SER A 119 -6.37 -6.76 -17.18
CA SER A 119 -5.45 -7.22 -16.14
C SER A 119 -4.58 -6.08 -15.60
N ALA A 120 -4.34 -6.06 -14.29
CA ALA A 120 -3.50 -5.06 -13.65
C ALA A 120 -2.09 -5.02 -14.26
N ALA A 121 -1.53 -6.17 -14.63
CA ALA A 121 -0.24 -6.26 -15.32
C ALA A 121 -0.25 -5.56 -16.68
N MET A 122 -1.31 -5.72 -17.48
CA MET A 122 -1.44 -5.03 -18.77
C MET A 122 -1.58 -3.52 -18.59
N MET A 123 -2.35 -3.07 -17.58
CA MET A 123 -2.48 -1.66 -17.23
C MET A 123 -1.13 -1.06 -16.83
N GLN A 124 -0.37 -1.74 -15.97
CA GLN A 124 0.97 -1.32 -15.57
C GLN A 124 1.91 -1.18 -16.77
N ASN A 125 1.97 -2.18 -17.64
CA ASN A 125 2.84 -2.17 -18.83
C ASN A 125 2.48 -1.01 -19.78
N CYS A 126 1.19 -0.76 -19.99
CA CYS A 126 0.73 0.36 -20.82
C CYS A 126 1.13 1.72 -20.20
N LEU A 127 0.89 1.91 -18.89
CA LEU A 127 1.25 3.14 -18.21
C LEU A 127 2.78 3.35 -18.15
N GLN A 128 3.58 2.28 -18.03
CA GLN A 128 5.04 2.35 -18.13
C GLN A 128 5.48 2.83 -19.52
N ALA A 129 4.85 2.34 -20.57
CA ALA A 129 5.11 2.80 -21.94
C ALA A 129 4.72 4.29 -22.12
N CYS A 130 3.58 4.71 -21.57
CA CYS A 130 3.18 6.12 -21.56
C CYS A 130 4.18 6.99 -20.78
N ALA A 131 4.60 6.55 -19.59
CA ALA A 131 5.60 7.26 -18.79
C ALA A 131 6.94 7.40 -19.53
N ALA A 132 7.37 6.36 -20.24
CA ALA A 132 8.59 6.40 -21.06
C ALA A 132 8.49 7.46 -22.15
N LEU A 133 7.37 7.50 -22.89
CA LEU A 133 7.13 8.51 -23.94
C LEU A 133 7.06 9.93 -23.38
N LEU A 134 6.54 10.08 -22.17
CA LEU A 134 6.48 11.36 -21.47
C LEU A 134 7.85 11.80 -20.88
N GLY A 135 8.88 10.94 -20.91
CA GLY A 135 10.15 11.20 -20.23
C GLY A 135 10.05 11.10 -18.71
N GLU A 136 8.97 10.50 -18.23
CA GLU A 136 8.68 10.26 -16.80
C GLU A 136 8.98 8.81 -16.39
N SER A 137 9.90 8.15 -17.11
CA SER A 137 10.39 6.81 -16.75
C SER A 137 10.89 6.81 -15.31
N GLY A 138 10.43 5.85 -14.51
CA GLY A 138 10.80 5.74 -13.11
C GLY A 138 9.81 6.35 -12.12
N ARG A 139 8.71 6.94 -12.61
CA ARG A 139 7.59 7.33 -11.75
C ARG A 139 6.85 6.09 -11.24
N GLU A 140 6.16 6.25 -10.13
CA GLU A 140 5.31 5.18 -9.61
C GLU A 140 4.10 4.97 -10.54
N ILE A 141 3.77 3.71 -10.78
CA ILE A 141 2.62 3.29 -11.58
C ILE A 141 1.63 2.57 -10.67
N PHE A 142 0.36 2.90 -10.82
CA PHE A 142 -0.72 2.25 -10.09
C PHE A 142 -1.75 1.61 -11.04
N PRO A 143 -2.29 0.44 -10.70
CA PRO A 143 -2.05 -0.31 -9.46
C PRO A 143 -0.57 -0.66 -9.29
N LYS A 144 -0.03 -0.61 -8.06
CA LYS A 144 1.37 -1.00 -7.77
C LYS A 144 1.55 -2.51 -7.92
N GLN A 145 0.55 -3.28 -7.54
CA GLN A 145 0.53 -4.73 -7.62
C GLN A 145 -0.08 -5.16 -8.95
N SER A 146 0.51 -6.16 -9.60
CA SER A 146 -0.12 -6.87 -10.71
C SER A 146 -1.07 -7.97 -10.24
N GLU A 147 -0.94 -8.38 -8.98
CA GLU A 147 -1.70 -9.44 -8.32
C GLU A 147 -1.91 -9.09 -6.84
N ILE A 148 -3.07 -9.44 -6.28
CA ILE A 148 -3.38 -9.35 -4.86
C ILE A 148 -3.96 -10.67 -4.35
N LEU A 149 -3.64 -11.02 -3.11
CA LEU A 149 -4.08 -12.25 -2.46
C LEU A 149 -5.28 -11.96 -1.54
N VAL A 150 -6.43 -11.64 -2.13
CA VAL A 150 -7.64 -11.20 -1.41
C VAL A 150 -8.07 -12.21 -0.35
N ASP A 151 -8.09 -13.50 -0.70
CA ASP A 151 -8.48 -14.59 0.22
C ASP A 151 -7.53 -14.72 1.43
N ARG A 152 -6.35 -14.11 1.35
CA ARG A 152 -5.34 -14.09 2.41
C ARG A 152 -5.31 -12.75 3.15
N GLY A 153 -6.19 -11.84 2.77
CA GLY A 153 -6.32 -10.55 3.40
C GLY A 153 -5.46 -9.44 2.78
N ASP A 154 -4.82 -9.65 1.64
CA ASP A 154 -4.15 -8.60 0.88
C ASP A 154 -5.19 -7.74 0.13
N THR A 155 -5.02 -6.41 0.12
CA THR A 155 -5.95 -5.49 -0.56
C THR A 155 -5.25 -4.58 -1.59
N GLY A 156 -3.93 -4.54 -1.60
CA GLY A 156 -3.19 -3.59 -2.43
C GLY A 156 -3.29 -2.14 -1.93
N ASN A 157 -2.82 -1.21 -2.76
CA ASN A 157 -2.70 0.21 -2.44
C ASN A 157 -3.91 1.00 -2.93
N PHE A 158 -4.41 1.94 -2.12
CA PHE A 158 -5.46 2.87 -2.56
C PHE A 158 -4.89 4.20 -3.05
N LEU A 159 -5.68 4.90 -3.85
CA LEU A 159 -5.48 6.29 -4.23
C LEU A 159 -6.53 7.17 -3.56
N ASN A 160 -6.12 8.27 -2.95
CA ASN A 160 -7.03 9.35 -2.57
C ASN A 160 -7.64 9.99 -3.84
N LEU A 161 -8.93 9.84 -4.03
CA LEU A 161 -9.61 10.26 -5.25
C LEU A 161 -9.50 11.78 -5.50
N PRO A 162 -9.55 12.21 -6.76
CA PRO A 162 -9.73 13.62 -7.11
C PRO A 162 -11.12 14.13 -6.69
N TYR A 163 -11.37 15.42 -6.80
CA TYR A 163 -12.66 16.08 -6.50
C TYR A 163 -13.14 15.95 -5.06
N PHE A 164 -12.23 15.82 -4.08
CA PHE A 164 -12.62 16.05 -2.68
C PHE A 164 -13.05 17.49 -2.50
N ALA A 165 -14.26 17.73 -2.05
CA ALA A 165 -15.02 18.98 -2.04
C ALA A 165 -15.48 19.45 -3.45
N GLY A 166 -15.68 18.52 -4.38
CA GLY A 166 -16.18 18.81 -5.71
C GLY A 166 -15.33 19.86 -6.45
N ASP A 167 -15.97 20.82 -7.09
CA ASP A 167 -15.31 21.90 -7.82
C ASP A 167 -14.57 22.93 -6.92
N ASN A 168 -14.84 22.90 -5.61
CA ASN A 168 -14.16 23.75 -4.64
C ASN A 168 -12.86 23.13 -4.10
N GLY A 169 -12.56 21.88 -4.49
CA GLY A 169 -11.40 21.15 -4.03
C GLY A 169 -10.09 21.56 -4.70
N MET A 170 -8.96 21.15 -4.10
CA MET A 170 -7.63 21.36 -4.69
C MET A 170 -7.18 20.21 -5.58
N ARG A 171 -7.96 19.14 -5.70
CA ARG A 171 -7.70 17.94 -6.50
C ARG A 171 -8.71 17.89 -7.63
N TYR A 172 -8.33 18.33 -8.82
CA TYR A 172 -9.19 18.50 -9.98
C TYR A 172 -8.47 18.05 -11.26
N ALA A 173 -9.22 17.73 -12.30
CA ALA A 173 -8.64 17.47 -13.62
C ALA A 173 -8.14 18.78 -14.24
N ILE A 174 -7.11 18.66 -15.08
CA ILE A 174 -6.54 19.78 -15.84
C ILE A 174 -7.08 19.67 -17.27
N ASN A 175 -7.74 20.73 -17.74
CA ASN A 175 -8.22 20.82 -19.12
C ASN A 175 -7.09 21.11 -20.12
N ASP A 176 -7.44 21.14 -21.42
CA ASP A 176 -6.45 21.33 -22.49
C ASP A 176 -5.80 22.75 -22.47
N GLU A 177 -6.39 23.72 -21.77
CA GLU A 177 -5.88 25.08 -21.53
C GLU A 177 -5.01 25.17 -20.27
N GLY A 178 -4.85 24.09 -19.50
CA GLY A 178 -4.08 24.06 -18.25
C GLY A 178 -4.85 24.57 -17.03
N ALA A 179 -6.13 24.85 -17.17
CA ALA A 179 -7.00 25.31 -16.10
C ALA A 179 -7.63 24.13 -15.32
N ALA A 180 -8.15 24.44 -14.11
CA ALA A 180 -8.93 23.49 -13.34
C ALA A 180 -10.24 23.18 -14.08
N ALA A 181 -10.49 21.91 -14.34
CA ALA A 181 -11.74 21.44 -14.90
C ALA A 181 -12.77 21.21 -13.79
N THR A 182 -14.03 21.58 -14.02
CA THR A 182 -15.16 21.23 -13.16
C THR A 182 -15.39 19.70 -13.21
N LEU A 183 -16.21 19.19 -12.30
CA LEU A 183 -16.56 17.76 -12.27
C LEU A 183 -17.24 17.33 -13.58
N GLU A 184 -18.11 18.19 -14.16
CA GLU A 184 -18.77 17.87 -15.44
C GLU A 184 -17.76 17.88 -16.61
N GLU A 185 -16.84 18.84 -16.67
CA GLU A 185 -15.75 18.85 -17.66
C GLU A 185 -14.83 17.63 -17.50
N PHE A 186 -14.59 17.17 -16.28
CA PHE A 186 -13.86 15.90 -16.04
C PHE A 186 -14.61 14.71 -16.65
N TYR A 187 -15.92 14.67 -16.54
CA TYR A 187 -16.72 13.62 -17.18
C TYR A 187 -16.64 13.67 -18.70
N GLU A 188 -16.57 14.86 -19.26
CA GLU A 188 -16.35 15.02 -20.70
C GLU A 188 -14.94 14.54 -21.11
N LEU A 189 -13.91 14.90 -20.34
CA LEU A 189 -12.55 14.41 -20.55
C LEU A 189 -12.47 12.89 -20.43
N HIS A 190 -13.12 12.31 -19.41
CA HIS A 190 -13.20 10.86 -19.27
C HIS A 190 -13.84 10.21 -20.51
N ASN A 191 -15.00 10.70 -20.96
CA ASN A 191 -15.67 10.15 -22.14
C ASN A 191 -14.83 10.27 -23.41
N LYS A 192 -14.07 11.37 -23.55
CA LYS A 192 -13.18 11.62 -24.69
C LYS A 192 -11.99 10.65 -24.73
N PHE A 193 -11.45 10.26 -23.57
CA PHE A 193 -10.20 9.52 -23.46
C PHE A 193 -10.33 8.09 -22.94
N VAL A 194 -11.49 7.66 -22.44
CA VAL A 194 -11.71 6.27 -22.03
C VAL A 194 -11.54 5.31 -23.21
N GLN A 195 -10.81 4.23 -23.00
CA GLN A 195 -10.49 3.23 -24.02
C GLN A 195 -11.40 2.00 -23.88
N ASP A 196 -11.68 1.30 -24.96
CA ASP A 196 -12.45 0.03 -24.89
C ASP A 196 -11.69 -1.07 -24.14
N GLY A 197 -10.35 -1.07 -24.25
CA GLY A 197 -9.42 -1.95 -23.54
C GLY A 197 -8.05 -1.26 -23.44
N ILE A 198 -6.98 -2.02 -23.23
CA ILE A 198 -5.62 -1.45 -23.21
C ILE A 198 -5.26 -0.94 -24.60
N PRO A 199 -4.97 0.37 -24.77
CA PRO A 199 -4.56 0.93 -26.05
C PRO A 199 -3.18 0.40 -26.46
N GLU A 200 -2.97 0.22 -27.77
CA GLU A 200 -1.64 -0.01 -28.31
C GLU A 200 -0.83 1.28 -28.18
N ILE A 201 -0.01 1.35 -27.18
CA ILE A 201 1.03 2.37 -27.09
C ILE A 201 2.25 1.76 -27.75
N ASN A 202 2.66 2.30 -28.90
CA ASN A 202 3.91 1.92 -29.53
C ASN A 202 5.06 2.53 -28.70
N PRO A 203 5.61 1.84 -27.69
CA PRO A 203 6.82 2.32 -27.04
C PRO A 203 7.93 2.39 -28.09
N PRO A 204 8.91 3.27 -27.91
CA PRO A 204 10.15 3.13 -28.65
C PRO A 204 10.55 1.67 -28.55
N LYS A 205 10.86 1.01 -29.68
CA LYS A 205 11.25 -0.42 -29.68
C LYS A 205 12.21 -0.65 -28.53
N GLU A 206 12.05 -1.74 -27.77
CA GLU A 206 12.91 -2.03 -26.60
C GLU A 206 14.41 -1.88 -26.90
N ALA A 207 14.81 -2.10 -28.16
CA ALA A 207 16.17 -1.85 -28.65
C ALA A 207 16.57 -0.36 -28.62
N ASP A 208 15.62 0.58 -28.61
CA ASP A 208 15.90 2.02 -28.60
C ASP A 208 15.70 2.67 -27.22
N HIS A 209 15.17 1.91 -26.25
CA HIS A 209 15.00 2.42 -24.88
C HIS A 209 16.34 2.45 -24.16
N PRO A 210 16.80 3.60 -23.63
CA PRO A 210 18.03 3.64 -22.88
C PRO A 210 17.91 2.77 -21.61
N ALA A 211 18.91 1.88 -21.40
CA ALA A 211 18.98 0.97 -20.26
C ALA A 211 17.73 0.08 -20.06
N PRO A 212 17.34 -0.78 -21.04
CA PRO A 212 16.19 -1.67 -20.91
C PRO A 212 16.34 -2.57 -19.67
N ASP A 213 15.25 -2.76 -18.91
CA ASP A 213 15.23 -3.45 -17.61
C ASP A 213 16.25 -2.95 -16.58
N GLY A 214 16.82 -1.78 -16.81
CA GLY A 214 17.78 -1.14 -15.93
C GLY A 214 17.12 -0.22 -14.90
N PRO A 215 17.94 0.42 -14.02
CA PRO A 215 17.46 1.39 -13.05
C PRO A 215 16.66 2.53 -13.71
N PRO A 216 15.46 2.86 -13.19
CA PRO A 216 14.64 3.97 -13.72
C PRO A 216 15.38 5.31 -13.77
N CYS A 217 16.23 5.57 -12.78
CA CYS A 217 17.06 6.78 -12.75
C CYS A 217 18.03 6.87 -13.93
N LEU A 218 18.62 5.77 -14.37
CA LEU A 218 19.48 5.74 -15.54
C LEU A 218 18.69 5.93 -16.83
N GLN A 219 17.49 5.36 -16.91
CA GLN A 219 16.57 5.57 -18.02
C GLN A 219 16.19 7.05 -18.16
N ALA A 220 15.77 7.67 -17.05
CA ALA A 220 15.43 9.10 -17.01
C ALA A 220 16.62 9.98 -17.40
N LEU A 221 17.80 9.73 -16.84
CA LEU A 221 19.00 10.51 -17.13
C LEU A 221 19.49 10.37 -18.57
N CYS A 222 19.39 9.20 -19.17
CA CYS A 222 19.69 9.01 -20.59
C CYS A 222 18.70 9.77 -21.51
N THR A 223 17.45 9.96 -21.07
CA THR A 223 16.43 10.70 -21.83
C THR A 223 16.53 12.21 -21.63
N GLN A 224 16.76 12.66 -20.39
CA GLN A 224 16.78 14.09 -20.03
C GLN A 224 18.15 14.75 -20.14
N GLY A 225 19.22 13.96 -20.17
CA GLY A 225 20.60 14.37 -20.12
C GLY A 225 21.23 14.32 -18.73
N PHE A 226 22.54 14.24 -18.69
CA PHE A 226 23.32 14.21 -17.43
C PHE A 226 23.77 15.62 -17.07
N PRO A 227 23.43 16.13 -15.86
CA PRO A 227 23.84 17.47 -15.42
C PRO A 227 25.35 17.66 -15.44
N GLU A 228 25.78 18.89 -15.70
CA GLU A 228 27.21 19.24 -15.69
C GLU A 228 27.85 18.92 -14.33
N GLY A 229 29.10 18.46 -14.33
CA GLY A 229 29.82 18.04 -13.12
C GLY A 229 29.45 16.62 -12.62
N THR A 230 28.38 16.01 -13.12
CA THR A 230 27.94 14.66 -12.67
C THR A 230 28.17 13.56 -13.71
N ARG A 231 28.66 13.89 -14.90
CA ARG A 231 28.81 12.99 -16.04
C ARG A 231 29.69 11.76 -15.74
N ASN A 232 30.81 11.94 -15.04
CA ASN A 232 31.70 10.84 -14.68
C ASN A 232 31.00 9.80 -13.80
N ASN A 233 30.28 10.24 -12.77
CA ASN A 233 29.49 9.35 -11.91
C ASN A 233 28.30 8.74 -12.66
N GLY A 234 27.65 9.50 -13.54
CA GLY A 234 26.59 9.00 -14.41
C GLY A 234 27.07 7.86 -15.29
N LEU A 235 28.19 8.05 -16.01
CA LEU A 235 28.76 7.04 -16.90
C LEU A 235 29.27 5.82 -16.14
N PHE A 236 29.82 6.01 -14.93
CA PHE A 236 30.22 4.90 -14.06
C PHE A 236 29.01 3.98 -13.73
N ASN A 237 27.85 4.56 -13.41
CA ASN A 237 26.65 3.79 -13.12
C ASN A 237 26.00 3.16 -14.36
N ILE A 238 26.10 3.81 -15.53
CA ILE A 238 25.78 3.18 -16.83
C ILE A 238 26.67 1.95 -17.06
N GLY A 239 27.97 2.05 -16.75
CA GLY A 239 28.88 0.91 -16.87
C GLY A 239 28.52 -0.25 -15.94
N ILE A 240 28.06 0.02 -14.71
CA ILE A 240 27.54 -1.02 -13.82
C ILE A 240 26.30 -1.71 -14.43
N TYR A 241 25.39 -0.94 -15.00
CA TYR A 241 24.21 -1.46 -15.70
C TYR A 241 24.64 -2.33 -16.89
N LEU A 242 25.53 -1.84 -17.75
CA LEU A 242 25.99 -2.54 -18.94
C LEU A 242 26.70 -3.85 -18.62
N LYS A 243 27.51 -3.88 -17.56
CA LYS A 243 28.13 -5.15 -17.09
C LYS A 243 27.09 -6.21 -16.71
N LYS A 244 25.97 -5.80 -16.13
CA LYS A 244 24.87 -6.71 -15.79
C LYS A 244 24.06 -7.13 -17.01
N ALA A 245 23.77 -6.20 -17.91
CA ALA A 245 22.90 -6.42 -19.06
C ALA A 245 23.63 -7.07 -20.24
N ASN A 246 24.91 -6.76 -20.43
CA ASN A 246 25.73 -7.17 -21.59
C ASN A 246 27.13 -7.57 -21.14
N PRO A 247 27.32 -8.66 -20.40
CA PRO A 247 28.59 -8.99 -19.75
C PRO A 247 29.74 -9.22 -20.73
N HIS A 248 29.49 -9.53 -22.01
CA HIS A 248 30.52 -9.85 -23.01
C HIS A 248 31.05 -8.64 -23.78
N ASP A 249 30.26 -7.54 -23.90
CA ASP A 249 30.54 -6.36 -24.74
C ASP A 249 30.25 -5.03 -24.05
N TRP A 250 30.16 -5.04 -22.73
CA TRP A 250 29.74 -3.88 -21.91
C TRP A 250 30.64 -2.65 -22.08
N ASP A 251 31.97 -2.86 -22.28
CA ASP A 251 32.95 -1.80 -22.44
C ASP A 251 32.82 -1.09 -23.79
N THR A 252 32.54 -1.83 -24.87
CA THR A 252 32.23 -1.28 -26.19
C THR A 252 30.93 -0.47 -26.13
N LYS A 253 29.88 -1.03 -25.51
CA LYS A 253 28.61 -0.34 -25.30
C LYS A 253 28.73 0.88 -24.41
N LEU A 254 29.62 0.89 -23.44
CA LEU A 254 29.89 2.06 -22.61
C LEU A 254 30.39 3.26 -23.42
N MET A 255 31.20 3.01 -24.42
CA MET A 255 31.65 4.05 -25.36
C MET A 255 30.49 4.57 -26.24
N GLU A 256 29.63 3.68 -26.71
CA GLU A 256 28.43 4.06 -27.46
C GLU A 256 27.48 4.92 -26.61
N TYR A 257 27.23 4.51 -25.35
CA TYR A 257 26.41 5.28 -24.40
C TYR A 257 27.04 6.65 -24.08
N ASN A 258 28.36 6.73 -23.92
CA ASN A 258 29.07 7.99 -23.71
C ASN A 258 28.80 8.96 -24.87
N ASN A 259 28.94 8.51 -26.10
CA ASN A 259 28.73 9.35 -27.29
C ASN A 259 27.27 9.71 -27.51
N LYS A 260 26.33 8.84 -27.15
CA LYS A 260 24.91 9.04 -27.41
C LYS A 260 24.20 9.88 -26.35
N TYR A 261 24.55 9.74 -25.09
CA TYR A 261 23.77 10.31 -23.98
C TYR A 261 24.49 11.37 -23.15
N PHE A 262 25.80 11.60 -23.36
CA PHE A 262 26.57 12.59 -22.62
C PHE A 262 26.99 13.73 -23.52
N HIS A 263 26.63 14.98 -23.16
CA HIS A 263 26.88 16.17 -23.97
C HIS A 263 27.57 17.25 -23.12
N PRO A 264 28.87 17.54 -23.38
CA PRO A 264 29.77 16.80 -24.25
C PRO A 264 30.12 15.41 -23.68
N PRO A 265 30.51 14.44 -24.52
CA PRO A 265 30.95 13.13 -24.07
C PRO A 265 32.22 13.23 -23.21
N LEU A 266 32.44 12.27 -22.31
CA LEU A 266 33.69 12.17 -21.55
C LEU A 266 34.85 11.82 -22.48
N GLY A 267 36.04 12.34 -22.18
CA GLY A 267 37.25 12.06 -22.94
C GLY A 267 37.75 10.60 -22.79
N LEU A 268 38.54 10.14 -23.75
CA LEU A 268 39.05 8.77 -23.79
C LEU A 268 39.80 8.37 -22.49
N GLN A 269 40.53 9.29 -21.89
CA GLN A 269 41.27 9.03 -20.65
C GLN A 269 40.34 8.77 -19.48
N GLU A 270 39.29 9.57 -19.32
CA GLU A 270 38.27 9.38 -18.28
C GLU A 270 37.50 8.07 -18.48
N LEU A 271 37.12 7.76 -19.72
CA LEU A 271 36.47 6.51 -20.09
C LEU A 271 37.32 5.30 -19.71
N GLN A 272 38.62 5.32 -20.06
CA GLN A 272 39.56 4.25 -19.72
C GLN A 272 39.71 4.04 -18.21
N ILE A 273 39.70 5.10 -17.42
CA ILE A 273 39.73 5.00 -15.95
C ILE A 273 38.46 4.28 -15.44
N ILE A 274 37.26 4.64 -15.95
CA ILE A 274 36.02 3.99 -15.58
C ILE A 274 36.03 2.52 -15.96
N VAL A 275 36.44 2.18 -17.20
CA VAL A 275 36.55 0.80 -17.66
C VAL A 275 37.50 0.02 -16.76
N LYS A 276 38.69 0.54 -16.47
CA LYS A 276 39.70 -0.09 -15.60
C LYS A 276 39.15 -0.33 -14.19
N GLN A 277 38.38 0.58 -13.65
CA GLN A 277 37.74 0.41 -12.32
C GLN A 277 36.70 -0.70 -12.36
N LEU A 278 35.81 -0.68 -13.31
CA LEU A 278 34.73 -1.65 -13.44
C LEU A 278 35.22 -3.06 -13.79
N THR A 279 36.39 -3.19 -14.46
CA THR A 279 37.03 -4.50 -14.74
C THR A 279 37.56 -5.14 -13.46
N LYS A 280 38.07 -4.35 -12.49
CA LYS A 280 38.73 -4.88 -11.29
C LYS A 280 37.79 -5.62 -10.34
N LYS A 281 36.55 -5.20 -10.21
CA LYS A 281 35.52 -5.79 -9.34
C LYS A 281 34.13 -5.40 -9.76
N ASP A 282 33.13 -6.08 -9.21
CA ASP A 282 31.73 -5.69 -9.34
C ASP A 282 31.40 -4.61 -8.33
N TYR A 283 30.70 -3.60 -8.81
CA TYR A 283 30.23 -2.46 -8.02
C TYR A 283 28.71 -2.46 -7.93
N LEU A 284 28.19 -1.94 -6.81
CA LEU A 284 26.80 -1.59 -6.66
C LEU A 284 26.55 -0.19 -7.23
N TYR A 285 25.31 0.10 -7.65
CA TYR A 285 24.91 1.44 -8.07
C TYR A 285 25.11 2.43 -6.92
N LYS A 286 25.62 3.62 -7.25
CA LYS A 286 25.85 4.71 -6.29
C LYS A 286 24.55 5.52 -6.07
N CYS A 287 23.50 4.87 -5.59
CA CYS A 287 22.15 5.44 -5.50
C CYS A 287 22.04 6.70 -4.63
N LYS A 288 23.00 6.94 -3.72
CA LYS A 288 23.03 8.13 -2.86
C LYS A 288 23.71 9.33 -3.49
N ASP A 289 24.41 9.14 -4.60
CA ASP A 289 25.24 10.16 -5.23
C ASP A 289 24.50 10.81 -6.41
N ALA A 290 24.78 12.11 -6.65
CA ALA A 290 24.29 12.78 -7.84
C ALA A 290 24.93 12.19 -9.11
N PRO A 291 24.19 12.11 -10.23
CA PRO A 291 22.83 12.59 -10.46
C PRO A 291 21.73 11.59 -10.13
N ILE A 292 22.07 10.35 -9.75
CA ILE A 292 21.15 9.23 -9.64
C ILE A 292 20.12 9.43 -8.54
N ASN A 293 20.53 9.99 -7.39
CA ASN A 293 19.68 10.20 -6.23
C ASN A 293 18.43 11.06 -6.55
N SER A 294 18.57 12.04 -7.44
CA SER A 294 17.49 12.96 -7.81
C SER A 294 16.39 12.31 -8.67
N PHE A 295 16.70 11.16 -9.29
CA PHE A 295 15.81 10.42 -10.18
C PHE A 295 15.51 9.01 -9.63
N CYS A 296 15.84 8.76 -8.36
CA CYS A 296 15.72 7.43 -7.78
C CYS A 296 14.26 7.06 -7.53
N ASN A 297 13.83 5.95 -8.13
CA ASN A 297 12.64 5.21 -7.74
C ASN A 297 13.08 3.81 -7.29
N SER A 298 13.28 3.65 -6.00
CA SER A 298 13.81 2.41 -5.43
C SER A 298 12.85 1.24 -5.56
N SER A 299 11.54 1.49 -5.44
CA SER A 299 10.50 0.49 -5.58
C SER A 299 10.52 -0.15 -6.96
N LEU A 300 10.41 0.69 -7.99
CA LEU A 300 10.45 0.21 -9.38
C LEU A 300 11.82 -0.38 -9.73
N CYS A 301 12.93 0.21 -9.23
CA CYS A 301 14.28 -0.30 -9.49
C CYS A 301 14.48 -1.74 -8.98
N ARG A 302 13.83 -2.09 -7.86
CA ARG A 302 13.90 -3.45 -7.30
C ARG A 302 13.16 -4.48 -8.13
N THR A 303 12.13 -4.08 -8.90
CA THR A 303 11.42 -4.99 -9.81
C THR A 303 12.14 -5.22 -11.13
N ARG A 304 13.17 -4.41 -11.44
CA ARG A 304 13.90 -4.48 -12.70
C ARG A 304 15.00 -5.55 -12.66
N LYS A 305 15.13 -6.31 -13.75
CA LYS A 305 16.14 -7.38 -13.91
C LYS A 305 17.56 -6.90 -13.61
N HIS A 306 17.92 -5.70 -14.05
CA HIS A 306 19.23 -5.10 -13.86
C HIS A 306 19.22 -3.95 -12.85
N GLY A 307 18.19 -3.86 -11.99
CA GLY A 307 18.06 -2.86 -10.92
C GLY A 307 18.91 -3.16 -9.68
N ILE A 308 18.56 -2.50 -8.56
CA ILE A 308 19.28 -2.66 -7.28
C ILE A 308 18.98 -3.98 -6.55
N GLY A 309 17.87 -4.65 -6.86
CA GLY A 309 17.51 -5.95 -6.29
C GLY A 309 18.26 -7.13 -6.91
N ALA A 310 18.91 -6.91 -8.06
CA ALA A 310 19.60 -7.96 -8.80
C ALA A 310 21.07 -8.04 -8.41
N ASN A 311 21.40 -8.82 -7.38
CA ASN A 311 22.79 -9.19 -7.05
C ASN A 311 23.30 -10.34 -7.93
N GLY A 312 22.91 -10.36 -9.20
CA GLY A 312 23.25 -11.40 -10.19
C GLY A 312 22.01 -11.80 -11.02
N PRO A 313 22.19 -12.55 -12.10
CA PRO A 313 21.08 -12.96 -12.99
C PRO A 313 20.00 -13.80 -12.29
N ASP A 314 20.29 -14.38 -11.13
CA ASP A 314 19.39 -15.25 -10.37
C ASP A 314 18.88 -14.63 -9.04
N SER A 315 19.28 -13.39 -8.71
CA SER A 315 18.83 -12.76 -7.45
C SER A 315 17.40 -12.27 -7.56
N PRO A 316 16.51 -12.61 -6.58
CA PRO A 316 15.14 -12.17 -6.63
C PRO A 316 15.05 -10.66 -6.45
N SER A 317 14.21 -10.05 -7.23
CA SER A 317 13.75 -8.68 -7.02
C SER A 317 12.72 -8.64 -5.93
N LEU A 318 12.97 -7.91 -4.84
CA LEU A 318 12.06 -7.75 -3.70
C LEU A 318 11.41 -6.37 -3.76
N ALA A 319 10.09 -6.30 -3.72
CA ALA A 319 9.35 -5.03 -3.81
C ALA A 319 8.02 -5.07 -3.06
N SER A 320 7.38 -3.92 -2.94
CA SER A 320 5.97 -3.76 -2.53
C SER A 320 5.62 -4.47 -1.23
N LEU A 321 6.45 -4.31 -0.17
CA LEU A 321 6.15 -4.86 1.14
C LEU A 321 4.92 -4.16 1.73
N SER A 322 3.94 -4.94 2.18
CA SER A 322 2.82 -4.45 2.96
C SER A 322 2.56 -5.33 4.18
N LYS A 323 1.96 -4.74 5.20
CA LYS A 323 1.65 -5.40 6.48
C LYS A 323 0.16 -5.40 6.72
N TYR A 324 -0.41 -6.56 7.01
CA TYR A 324 -1.70 -6.70 7.65
C TYR A 324 -1.49 -6.84 9.15
N ALA A 325 -1.96 -5.85 9.92
CA ALA A 325 -1.70 -5.73 11.35
C ALA A 325 -2.63 -6.63 12.18
N SER A 326 -2.76 -7.91 11.79
CA SER A 326 -3.38 -8.95 12.60
C SER A 326 -2.44 -9.38 13.75
N GLU A 327 -2.91 -10.21 14.67
CA GLU A 327 -2.09 -10.82 15.72
C GLU A 327 -2.12 -12.37 15.57
N PRO A 328 -1.04 -13.00 15.08
CA PRO A 328 0.23 -12.41 14.59
C PRO A 328 0.07 -11.66 13.27
N PRO A 329 0.97 -10.70 12.95
CA PRO A 329 0.89 -9.94 11.71
C PRO A 329 1.19 -10.81 10.49
N ILE A 330 0.52 -10.50 9.37
CA ILE A 330 0.74 -11.10 8.08
C ILE A 330 1.45 -10.07 7.19
N TRP A 331 2.41 -10.53 6.41
CA TRP A 331 3.21 -9.70 5.51
C TRP A 331 3.00 -10.16 4.08
N PHE A 332 2.92 -9.21 3.16
CA PHE A 332 2.86 -9.48 1.72
C PHE A 332 4.02 -8.81 1.03
N ILE A 333 4.72 -9.55 0.17
CA ILE A 333 5.90 -9.07 -0.55
C ILE A 333 5.84 -9.56 -2.00
N ASP A 334 6.30 -8.74 -2.92
CA ASP A 334 6.52 -9.15 -4.30
C ASP A 334 7.94 -9.68 -4.48
N VAL A 335 8.05 -10.88 -5.00
CA VAL A 335 9.31 -11.54 -5.33
C VAL A 335 9.29 -11.88 -6.81
N ASN A 336 10.11 -11.22 -7.62
CA ASN A 336 10.11 -11.34 -9.09
C ASN A 336 8.73 -11.09 -9.72
N GLY A 337 7.97 -10.13 -9.17
CA GLY A 337 6.64 -9.79 -9.65
C GLY A 337 5.53 -10.75 -9.23
N LYS A 338 5.83 -11.76 -8.41
CA LYS A 338 4.83 -12.64 -7.80
C LYS A 338 4.58 -12.23 -6.36
N ARG A 339 3.32 -12.02 -6.03
CA ARG A 339 2.89 -11.67 -4.67
C ARG A 339 2.89 -12.90 -3.79
N MET A 340 3.47 -12.81 -2.59
CA MET A 340 3.46 -13.89 -1.61
C MET A 340 3.23 -13.37 -0.19
N GLU A 341 2.54 -14.18 0.59
CA GLU A 341 2.28 -13.97 2.00
C GLU A 341 3.39 -14.59 2.85
N LEU A 342 3.79 -13.90 3.92
CA LEU A 342 4.78 -14.37 4.90
C LEU A 342 4.29 -14.10 6.32
N ASP A 343 4.73 -14.91 7.26
CA ASP A 343 4.77 -14.56 8.68
C ASP A 343 6.04 -13.74 9.00
N THR A 344 6.11 -13.22 10.21
CA THR A 344 7.24 -12.39 10.64
C THR A 344 8.57 -13.17 10.65
N ASP A 345 8.54 -14.43 11.03
CA ASP A 345 9.74 -15.27 11.09
C ASP A 345 10.28 -15.55 9.68
N SER A 346 9.39 -15.82 8.73
CA SER A 346 9.76 -16.01 7.31
C SER A 346 10.22 -14.72 6.66
N LEU A 347 9.71 -13.56 7.06
CA LEU A 347 10.20 -12.27 6.58
C LEU A 347 11.58 -11.93 7.15
N TYR A 348 11.82 -12.21 8.43
CA TYR A 348 13.07 -11.84 9.12
C TYR A 348 14.20 -12.82 8.82
N ASN A 349 13.92 -14.13 8.86
CA ASN A 349 14.92 -15.18 8.70
C ASN A 349 15.04 -15.58 7.23
N GLN A 350 16.22 -15.32 6.64
CA GLN A 350 16.46 -15.58 5.23
C GLN A 350 16.28 -17.06 4.82
N ASN A 351 16.59 -18.02 5.69
CA ASN A 351 16.40 -19.43 5.39
C ASN A 351 14.91 -19.79 5.32
N LEU A 352 14.11 -19.24 6.23
CA LEU A 352 12.65 -19.42 6.21
C LEU A 352 12.02 -18.69 5.01
N PHE A 353 12.56 -17.51 4.66
CA PHE A 353 12.19 -16.80 3.44
C PHE A 353 12.44 -17.62 2.18
N GLN A 354 13.65 -18.21 2.05
CA GLN A 354 13.97 -19.08 0.94
C GLN A 354 13.04 -20.30 0.86
N LYS A 355 12.73 -20.92 2.01
CA LYS A 355 11.76 -22.02 2.09
C LYS A 355 10.38 -21.58 1.60
N ALA A 356 9.89 -20.46 2.07
CA ALA A 356 8.60 -19.90 1.64
C ALA A 356 8.59 -19.58 0.13
N CYS A 357 9.70 -19.06 -0.43
CA CYS A 357 9.83 -18.83 -1.87
C CYS A 357 9.74 -20.15 -2.67
N VAL A 358 10.41 -21.21 -2.20
CA VAL A 358 10.32 -22.53 -2.86
C VAL A 358 8.90 -23.07 -2.82
N GLU A 359 8.24 -22.99 -1.65
CA GLU A 359 6.90 -23.54 -1.45
C GLU A 359 5.81 -22.78 -2.22
N LYS A 360 5.93 -21.43 -2.28
CA LYS A 360 4.85 -20.58 -2.81
C LYS A 360 5.03 -20.16 -4.26
N ILE A 361 6.26 -19.94 -4.69
CA ILE A 361 6.57 -19.41 -6.04
C ILE A 361 7.53 -20.28 -6.85
N ASN A 362 7.94 -21.44 -6.34
CA ASN A 362 8.89 -22.36 -6.97
C ASN A 362 10.23 -21.69 -7.34
N LEU A 363 10.75 -20.84 -6.46
CA LEU A 363 12.00 -20.11 -6.63
C LEU A 363 12.89 -20.31 -5.40
N LEU A 364 14.17 -20.65 -5.62
CA LEU A 364 15.18 -20.66 -4.56
C LEU A 364 16.12 -19.45 -4.73
N PRO A 365 15.87 -18.33 -4.02
CA PRO A 365 16.75 -17.18 -4.10
C PRO A 365 18.12 -17.48 -3.46
N PRO A 366 19.22 -16.87 -3.95
CA PRO A 366 20.52 -17.03 -3.35
C PRO A 366 20.57 -16.44 -1.95
N THR A 367 21.43 -17.00 -1.11
CA THR A 367 21.66 -16.47 0.25
C THR A 367 22.49 -15.20 0.17
N LEU A 368 21.97 -14.11 0.71
CA LEU A 368 22.69 -12.86 0.89
C LEU A 368 23.52 -12.88 2.18
N ARG A 369 24.55 -12.03 2.25
CA ARG A 369 25.21 -11.79 3.56
C ARG A 369 24.20 -11.18 4.53
N LYS A 370 24.31 -11.49 5.79
CA LYS A 370 23.40 -11.01 6.84
C LYS A 370 23.17 -9.49 6.77
N GLN A 371 24.25 -8.72 6.62
CA GLN A 371 24.17 -7.26 6.54
C GLN A 371 23.43 -6.77 5.28
N ASP A 372 23.62 -7.44 4.13
CA ASP A 372 22.94 -7.09 2.88
C ASP A 372 21.45 -7.42 2.96
N TRP A 373 21.09 -8.55 3.59
CA TRP A 373 19.71 -8.92 3.87
C TRP A 373 19.02 -7.91 4.79
N GLU A 374 19.63 -7.57 5.93
CA GLU A 374 19.11 -6.59 6.87
C GLU A 374 18.96 -5.20 6.22
N THR A 375 19.90 -4.81 5.36
CA THR A 375 19.83 -3.55 4.62
C THR A 375 18.66 -3.54 3.64
N ALA A 376 18.47 -4.61 2.89
CA ALA A 376 17.35 -4.73 1.94
C ALA A 376 16.00 -4.73 2.66
N LEU A 377 15.88 -5.49 3.76
CA LEU A 377 14.66 -5.56 4.55
C LEU A 377 14.33 -4.22 5.22
N ASN A 378 15.33 -3.53 5.80
CA ASN A 378 15.12 -2.21 6.40
C ASN A 378 14.69 -1.16 5.35
N ALA A 379 15.19 -1.26 4.12
CA ALA A 379 14.76 -0.37 3.06
C ALA A 379 13.28 -0.62 2.68
N LEU A 380 12.85 -1.88 2.58
CA LEU A 380 11.45 -2.25 2.33
C LEU A 380 10.52 -1.81 3.47
N LEU A 381 10.94 -1.99 4.73
CA LEU A 381 10.17 -1.57 5.90
C LEU A 381 9.99 -0.05 5.97
N ARG A 382 11.03 0.73 5.66
CA ARG A 382 10.93 2.20 5.58
C ARG A 382 9.97 2.62 4.47
N GLU A 383 10.12 2.07 3.29
CA GLU A 383 9.23 2.35 2.16
C GLU A 383 7.78 1.99 2.50
N MET A 384 7.55 0.84 3.14
CA MET A 384 6.22 0.44 3.59
C MET A 384 5.59 1.48 4.54
N VAL A 385 6.35 2.00 5.50
CA VAL A 385 5.87 3.03 6.44
C VAL A 385 5.66 4.36 5.73
N GLU A 386 6.59 4.78 4.87
CA GLU A 386 6.50 6.04 4.11
C GLU A 386 5.34 6.03 3.11
N SER A 387 5.05 4.87 2.52
CA SER A 387 3.95 4.66 1.57
C SER A 387 2.65 4.24 2.26
N GLU A 388 2.58 4.25 3.59
CA GLU A 388 1.39 3.92 4.38
C GLU A 388 0.79 2.54 4.07
N GLN A 389 1.67 1.53 3.82
CA GLN A 389 1.30 0.16 3.44
C GLN A 389 0.98 -0.74 4.63
N ILE A 390 0.53 -0.16 5.75
CA ILE A 390 0.08 -0.89 6.93
C ILE A 390 -1.44 -0.91 6.93
N GLN A 391 -2.00 -2.10 6.83
CA GLN A 391 -3.44 -2.35 6.83
C GLN A 391 -3.85 -2.80 8.23
N GLU A 392 -4.80 -2.11 8.85
CA GLU A 392 -5.32 -2.51 10.16
C GLU A 392 -6.26 -3.72 10.00
N ALA A 393 -6.12 -4.71 10.88
CA ALA A 393 -7.07 -5.81 10.96
C ALA A 393 -8.38 -5.30 11.60
N PRO A 394 -9.57 -5.73 11.12
CA PRO A 394 -10.80 -5.47 11.82
C PRO A 394 -10.74 -5.98 13.26
N GLU A 395 -11.32 -5.23 14.20
CA GLU A 395 -11.29 -5.61 15.62
C GLU A 395 -11.90 -6.99 15.85
N ASP A 396 -12.96 -7.34 15.14
CA ASP A 396 -13.69 -8.61 15.21
C ASP A 396 -12.87 -9.85 14.76
N THR A 397 -11.84 -9.65 13.93
CA THR A 397 -10.94 -10.73 13.48
C THR A 397 -9.64 -10.80 14.28
N SER A 398 -9.38 -9.83 15.13
CA SER A 398 -8.18 -9.79 15.97
C SER A 398 -8.33 -10.67 17.21
N ILE A 399 -7.21 -11.22 17.73
CA ILE A 399 -7.20 -11.90 19.03
C ILE A 399 -7.72 -10.99 20.13
N THR A 400 -7.41 -9.70 20.02
CA THR A 400 -7.84 -8.66 20.97
C THR A 400 -9.35 -8.41 20.89
N GLY A 401 -9.92 -8.33 19.68
CA GLY A 401 -11.38 -8.20 19.47
C GLY A 401 -12.12 -9.42 20.01
N ARG A 402 -11.69 -10.63 19.64
CA ARG A 402 -12.28 -11.85 20.17
C ARG A 402 -12.20 -11.97 21.70
N PHE A 403 -11.11 -11.46 22.31
CA PHE A 403 -11.02 -11.35 23.76
C PHE A 403 -12.06 -10.39 24.33
N ASN A 404 -12.27 -9.24 23.68
CA ASN A 404 -13.26 -8.25 24.11
C ASN A 404 -14.69 -8.83 24.05
N ASP A 405 -15.03 -9.50 22.94
CA ASP A 405 -16.34 -10.15 22.76
C ASP A 405 -16.59 -11.20 23.83
N LEU A 406 -15.61 -12.05 24.13
CA LEU A 406 -15.71 -13.08 25.17
C LEU A 406 -15.73 -12.48 26.58
N LEU A 407 -15.06 -11.35 26.81
CA LEU A 407 -15.15 -10.62 28.08
C LEU A 407 -16.52 -9.97 28.26
N GLU A 408 -17.06 -9.37 27.19
CA GLU A 408 -18.43 -8.83 27.19
C GLU A 408 -19.46 -9.95 27.42
N GLU A 409 -19.36 -11.06 26.68
CA GLU A 409 -20.20 -12.25 26.91
C GLU A 409 -20.11 -12.74 28.36
N PHE A 410 -18.91 -12.86 28.89
CA PHE A 410 -18.70 -13.28 30.29
C PHE A 410 -19.38 -12.34 31.26
N THR A 411 -19.31 -11.03 31.05
CA THR A 411 -19.85 -10.03 31.98
C THR A 411 -21.32 -9.71 31.79
N THR A 412 -21.93 -10.03 30.63
CA THR A 412 -23.31 -9.66 30.30
C THR A 412 -24.26 -10.84 30.07
N HIS A 413 -23.81 -11.92 29.42
CA HIS A 413 -24.66 -13.04 28.97
C HIS A 413 -24.65 -14.25 29.90
N LEU A 414 -23.59 -14.42 30.72
CA LEU A 414 -23.58 -15.48 31.72
C LEU A 414 -24.53 -15.19 32.86
N GLN A 415 -24.87 -16.25 33.61
CA GLN A 415 -25.71 -16.11 34.79
C GLN A 415 -25.06 -15.15 35.77
N GLN A 416 -25.67 -13.97 35.97
CA GLN A 416 -25.18 -12.93 36.82
C GLN A 416 -25.37 -13.30 38.31
N ALA A 417 -24.47 -12.81 39.16
CA ALA A 417 -24.62 -12.90 40.60
C ALA A 417 -25.71 -11.93 41.11
N MET A 418 -26.53 -12.38 42.01
CA MET A 418 -27.55 -11.57 42.68
C MET A 418 -26.97 -10.69 43.79
N ASP A 419 -25.90 -11.17 44.41
CA ASP A 419 -25.14 -10.45 45.44
C ASP A 419 -23.63 -10.64 45.23
N ARG A 420 -22.83 -9.81 45.94
CA ARG A 420 -21.37 -9.84 45.82
C ARG A 420 -20.75 -11.18 46.27
N ASP A 421 -21.38 -11.92 47.17
CA ASP A 421 -20.86 -13.19 47.68
C ASP A 421 -20.92 -14.31 46.61
N GLU A 422 -21.85 -14.23 45.69
CA GLU A 422 -21.98 -15.19 44.59
C GLU A 422 -20.84 -15.10 43.55
N ILE A 423 -20.00 -14.06 43.62
CA ILE A 423 -18.74 -14.00 42.84
C ILE A 423 -17.87 -15.22 43.17
N LEU A 424 -17.98 -15.78 44.35
CA LEU A 424 -17.26 -17.00 44.74
C LEU A 424 -17.71 -18.22 43.95
N MET A 425 -18.91 -18.22 43.38
CA MET A 425 -19.44 -19.26 42.49
C MET A 425 -19.03 -19.12 41.03
N GLY A 426 -18.20 -18.11 40.69
CA GLY A 426 -17.73 -17.86 39.32
C GLY A 426 -18.67 -17.02 38.51
N ARG A 427 -19.64 -16.33 39.12
CA ARG A 427 -20.61 -15.46 38.47
C ARG A 427 -20.16 -14.00 38.57
N PRO A 428 -20.15 -13.23 37.48
CA PRO A 428 -19.95 -11.80 37.52
C PRO A 428 -21.08 -11.11 38.29
N PHE A 429 -20.76 -10.11 39.13
CA PHE A 429 -21.73 -9.27 39.79
C PHE A 429 -21.69 -7.85 39.21
N THR A 430 -22.82 -7.37 38.76
CA THR A 430 -22.97 -6.01 38.23
C THR A 430 -23.67 -5.13 39.27
N ASP A 431 -23.00 -4.05 39.66
CA ASP A 431 -23.57 -3.00 40.50
C ASP A 431 -24.09 -1.89 39.59
N ASP A 432 -25.40 -1.80 39.47
CA ASP A 432 -26.05 -0.81 38.59
C ASP A 432 -25.91 0.63 39.08
N VAL A 433 -25.72 0.82 40.40
CA VAL A 433 -25.53 2.16 40.99
C VAL A 433 -24.12 2.68 40.70
N GLU A 434 -23.12 1.82 40.83
CA GLU A 434 -21.73 2.18 40.52
C GLU A 434 -21.43 2.07 39.02
N ALA A 435 -22.31 1.48 38.22
CA ALA A 435 -22.11 1.13 36.80
C ALA A 435 -20.80 0.32 36.60
N LYS A 436 -20.60 -0.68 37.45
CA LYS A 436 -19.37 -1.52 37.49
C LYS A 436 -19.74 -3.00 37.56
N THR A 437 -18.95 -3.84 36.91
CA THR A 437 -19.05 -5.30 36.98
C THR A 437 -17.82 -5.87 37.69
N TYR A 438 -18.05 -6.78 38.63
CA TYR A 438 -17.05 -7.40 39.52
C TYR A 438 -16.93 -8.88 39.21
N PHE A 439 -15.71 -9.40 39.09
CA PHE A 439 -15.46 -10.81 38.83
C PHE A 439 -14.06 -11.26 39.30
N ARG A 440 -13.83 -12.56 39.44
CA ARG A 440 -12.47 -13.08 39.69
C ARG A 440 -11.81 -13.40 38.35
N PHE A 441 -10.55 -13.03 38.19
CA PHE A 441 -9.80 -13.24 36.95
C PHE A 441 -9.74 -14.71 36.52
N LYS A 442 -9.59 -15.63 37.48
CA LYS A 442 -9.61 -17.09 37.19
C LYS A 442 -10.90 -17.60 36.57
N ASP A 443 -12.03 -16.95 36.85
CA ASP A 443 -13.32 -17.35 36.30
C ASP A 443 -13.45 -16.88 34.85
N LEU A 444 -12.93 -15.69 34.55
CA LEU A 444 -12.74 -15.22 33.17
C LEU A 444 -11.80 -16.16 32.41
N GLU A 445 -10.64 -16.54 32.97
CA GLU A 445 -9.73 -17.48 32.30
C GLU A 445 -10.43 -18.84 32.01
N THR A 446 -11.28 -19.30 32.95
CA THR A 446 -12.04 -20.53 32.75
C THR A 446 -13.06 -20.40 31.64
N HIS A 447 -13.74 -19.27 31.54
CA HIS A 447 -14.68 -18.97 30.45
C HIS A 447 -13.95 -18.94 29.10
N LEU A 448 -12.83 -18.21 29.01
CA LEU A 448 -12.00 -18.11 27.82
C LEU A 448 -11.52 -19.51 27.33
N LYS A 449 -11.05 -20.36 28.26
CA LYS A 449 -10.63 -21.74 27.94
C LYS A 449 -11.80 -22.61 27.42
N ARG A 450 -12.99 -22.46 27.99
CA ARG A 450 -14.21 -23.17 27.52
C ARG A 450 -14.59 -22.78 26.08
N ASN A 451 -14.31 -21.55 25.72
CA ASN A 451 -14.53 -21.03 24.37
C ASN A 451 -13.32 -21.21 23.42
N ASN A 452 -12.40 -22.12 23.78
CA ASN A 452 -11.18 -22.40 22.98
C ASN A 452 -10.32 -21.15 22.69
N PHE A 453 -10.34 -20.15 23.58
CA PHE A 453 -9.50 -18.97 23.46
C PHE A 453 -8.15 -19.25 24.15
N LEU A 454 -7.13 -19.57 23.34
CA LEU A 454 -5.78 -19.90 23.79
C LEU A 454 -4.72 -18.90 23.29
N GLY A 455 -5.14 -17.89 22.54
CA GLY A 455 -4.25 -16.99 21.81
C GLY A 455 -3.57 -15.91 22.63
N MET A 456 -3.89 -15.77 23.95
CA MET A 456 -3.37 -14.66 24.76
C MET A 456 -2.86 -15.15 26.11
N ALA A 457 -1.66 -14.72 26.50
CA ALA A 457 -1.09 -15.03 27.82
C ALA A 457 -1.82 -14.26 28.94
N PRO A 458 -1.92 -14.81 30.18
CA PRO A 458 -2.64 -14.19 31.29
C PRO A 458 -2.23 -12.74 31.61
N GLY A 459 -0.93 -12.41 31.47
CA GLY A 459 -0.43 -11.05 31.67
C GLY A 459 -0.96 -10.06 30.63
N ARG A 460 -1.07 -10.47 29.36
CA ARG A 460 -1.68 -9.67 28.28
C ARG A 460 -3.19 -9.53 28.49
N MET A 461 -3.88 -10.58 28.90
CA MET A 461 -5.32 -10.53 29.25
C MET A 461 -5.56 -9.49 30.35
N ALA A 462 -4.76 -9.53 31.43
CA ALA A 462 -4.85 -8.56 32.52
C ALA A 462 -4.57 -7.12 32.07
N GLN A 463 -3.60 -6.94 31.17
CA GLN A 463 -3.32 -5.62 30.59
C GLN A 463 -4.52 -5.14 29.75
N ARG A 464 -5.11 -6.02 28.93
CA ARG A 464 -6.27 -5.65 28.12
C ARG A 464 -7.48 -5.28 28.96
N VAL A 465 -7.73 -5.98 30.07
CA VAL A 465 -8.78 -5.60 31.04
C VAL A 465 -8.52 -4.19 31.60
N ARG A 466 -7.25 -3.80 31.86
CA ARG A 466 -6.90 -2.42 32.27
C ARG A 466 -7.17 -1.40 31.17
N ASP A 467 -6.81 -1.72 29.93
CA ASP A 467 -7.04 -0.84 28.78
C ASP A 467 -8.53 -0.53 28.59
N LEU A 468 -9.41 -1.46 28.97
CA LEU A 468 -10.87 -1.31 28.99
C LEU A 468 -11.38 -0.63 30.30
N GLY A 469 -10.51 -0.03 31.09
CA GLY A 469 -10.84 0.67 32.33
C GLY A 469 -11.03 -0.25 33.53
N GLY A 470 -10.58 -1.50 33.44
CA GLY A 470 -10.64 -2.45 34.54
C GLY A 470 -9.46 -2.30 35.52
N GLU A 471 -9.70 -2.59 36.76
CA GLU A 471 -8.69 -2.53 37.84
C GLU A 471 -8.80 -3.70 38.80
N PRO A 472 -7.67 -4.20 39.34
CA PRO A 472 -7.70 -5.22 40.38
C PRO A 472 -8.10 -4.61 41.72
N ILE A 473 -9.00 -5.29 42.42
CA ILE A 473 -9.47 -4.89 43.76
C ILE A 473 -9.48 -6.10 44.72
N THR A 474 -9.60 -5.83 45.98
CA THR A 474 -9.80 -6.85 47.00
C THR A 474 -11.16 -6.65 47.70
N LEU A 475 -12.00 -7.68 47.63
CA LEU A 475 -13.29 -7.70 48.29
C LEU A 475 -13.31 -8.67 49.47
N TYR A 476 -14.11 -8.37 50.47
CA TYR A 476 -14.42 -9.29 51.55
C TYR A 476 -15.71 -10.04 51.22
N LEU A 477 -15.59 -11.32 50.83
CA LEU A 477 -16.70 -12.16 50.42
C LEU A 477 -16.79 -13.33 51.40
N LYS A 478 -17.96 -13.51 52.05
CA LYS A 478 -18.16 -14.51 53.12
C LYS A 478 -17.04 -14.51 54.18
N GLY A 479 -16.61 -13.34 54.59
CA GLY A 479 -15.55 -13.16 55.59
C GLY A 479 -14.12 -13.47 55.12
N ARG A 480 -13.91 -13.67 53.81
CA ARG A 480 -12.58 -13.95 53.23
C ARG A 480 -12.15 -12.86 52.29
N GLN A 481 -10.89 -12.46 52.36
CA GLN A 481 -10.28 -11.58 51.38
C GLN A 481 -10.17 -12.31 50.02
N THR A 482 -10.79 -11.73 48.99
CA THR A 482 -10.82 -12.30 47.63
C THR A 482 -10.33 -11.26 46.64
N ARG A 483 -9.34 -11.63 45.85
CA ARG A 483 -8.87 -10.79 44.74
C ARG A 483 -9.87 -10.86 43.62
N CYS A 484 -10.40 -9.71 43.22
CA CYS A 484 -11.35 -9.55 42.12
C CYS A 484 -10.85 -8.47 41.16
N TRP A 485 -11.54 -8.34 40.05
CA TRP A 485 -11.40 -7.25 39.12
C TRP A 485 -12.73 -6.48 39.07
N ARG A 486 -12.62 -5.19 38.84
CA ARG A 486 -13.72 -4.29 38.63
C ARG A 486 -13.55 -3.63 37.26
N ILE A 487 -14.57 -3.67 36.40
CA ILE A 487 -14.58 -3.09 35.04
C ILE A 487 -15.83 -2.22 34.89
N PRO A 488 -15.82 -1.16 34.07
CA PRO A 488 -17.05 -0.46 33.68
C PRO A 488 -18.08 -1.43 33.15
N LYS A 489 -19.36 -1.21 33.48
CA LYS A 489 -20.48 -2.02 32.98
C LYS A 489 -20.55 -1.88 31.46
N PHE A 490 -20.56 -3.00 30.74
CA PHE A 490 -20.88 -3.01 29.31
C PHE A 490 -22.38 -2.72 29.13
N GLU A 491 -22.71 -1.83 28.17
CA GLU A 491 -24.10 -1.61 27.77
C GLU A 491 -24.57 -2.79 26.94
N ARG A 492 -25.65 -3.42 27.35
CA ARG A 492 -26.25 -4.52 26.61
C ARG A 492 -26.87 -3.95 25.34
N GLN A 493 -26.35 -4.28 24.19
CA GLN A 493 -27.05 -4.07 22.92
C GLN A 493 -28.13 -5.15 22.80
N ASP A 494 -29.28 -4.92 23.43
CA ASP A 494 -30.48 -5.71 23.15
C ASP A 494 -30.94 -5.34 21.73
N ALA A 495 -30.49 -6.11 20.76
CA ALA A 495 -31.12 -6.07 19.44
C ALA A 495 -32.57 -6.47 19.64
N PRO A 496 -33.58 -5.65 19.22
CA PRO A 496 -34.96 -6.06 19.28
C PRO A 496 -35.11 -7.31 18.43
N PHE A 497 -35.41 -8.43 19.08
CA PHE A 497 -35.85 -9.61 18.35
C PHE A 497 -37.20 -9.27 17.75
N ASP A 498 -37.26 -8.99 16.44
CA ASP A 498 -38.49 -9.03 15.67
C ASP A 498 -39.00 -10.47 15.76
N THR A 499 -39.94 -10.68 16.68
CA THR A 499 -40.71 -11.93 16.70
C THR A 499 -41.52 -11.95 15.40
N PRO A 500 -41.35 -12.99 14.54
CA PRO A 500 -42.19 -13.10 13.35
C PRO A 500 -43.64 -13.12 13.80
N GLU A 501 -44.48 -12.22 13.23
CA GLU A 501 -45.91 -12.25 13.41
C GLU A 501 -46.41 -13.64 13.03
N GLN A 502 -46.87 -14.39 14.00
CA GLN A 502 -47.60 -15.63 13.73
C GLN A 502 -48.87 -15.27 12.98
N ASN A 503 -48.87 -15.47 11.67
CA ASN A 503 -50.10 -15.47 10.89
C ASN A 503 -51.07 -16.48 11.54
N LYS A 504 -51.99 -15.99 12.33
CA LYS A 504 -53.16 -16.76 12.80
C LYS A 504 -54.03 -17.05 11.59
N VAL A 505 -53.69 -18.07 10.84
CA VAL A 505 -54.67 -18.71 9.94
C VAL A 505 -55.64 -19.47 10.86
N SER A 506 -56.81 -18.91 11.00
CA SER A 506 -57.94 -19.59 11.67
C SER A 506 -58.28 -20.86 10.88
N PRO A 507 -58.28 -22.07 11.48
CA PRO A 507 -58.65 -23.27 10.80
C PRO A 507 -60.15 -23.52 10.85
N PHE A 508 -60.97 -22.53 10.43
CA PHE A 508 -62.38 -22.82 10.11
C PHE A 508 -62.90 -21.69 9.20
#